data_f535ac74ee7656ac1f4114c4afc5125b
#
_entry.id   f535ac74ee7656ac1f4114c4afc5125b
#
_cell.length_a   1.000
_cell.length_b   1.000
_cell.length_c   1.000
_cell.angle_alpha   90.00
_cell.angle_beta   90.00
_cell.angle_gamma   90.00
#
_symmetry.space_group_name_H-M   'P 1'
#
loop_
_entity.id
_entity.type
_entity.pdbx_description
1 polymer ?
#
loop_
_entity_poly.entity_id
_entity_poly.type
_entity_poly.pdbx_seq_one_letter_code
_entity_poly.pdbx_strand_id
1 'polypeptide(L)'
;MKRKTKVIIGVAATIIAGVVVATPLINLTSPVVAVGNVVSSGLNVRGVAKDLNDSNYFNVFLITQGRATISSQVASFNPGGENGWHSHPGLVTVTLTKGSIVWYNGNCEATTYNAGDAWAEGSQIHMFRVVGTQAVLIYATFITAQGEALRTDQPEPPCAAAMGLS
;
A
#
# COMPACT_ATOMS: atom_id res chain seq x y z
N MET A 1 -55.37 37.29 28.47
CA MET A 1 -53.99 36.77 28.38
C MET A 1 -53.86 35.82 27.19
N LYS A 2 -53.22 36.22 26.08
CA LYS A 2 -53.02 35.39 24.87
C LYS A 2 -51.63 34.73 24.97
N ARG A 3 -51.61 33.39 25.09
CA ARG A 3 -50.37 32.60 25.06
C ARG A 3 -49.83 32.56 23.62
N LYS A 4 -48.61 33.05 23.41
CA LYS A 4 -47.90 32.93 22.13
C LYS A 4 -47.13 31.58 22.15
N THR A 5 -47.57 30.67 21.26
CA THR A 5 -46.89 29.40 20.99
C THR A 5 -45.68 29.69 20.12
N LYS A 6 -44.44 29.42 20.60
CA LYS A 6 -43.24 29.46 19.82
C LYS A 6 -43.07 28.14 19.08
N VAL A 7 -43.16 28.20 17.75
CA VAL A 7 -42.80 27.07 16.88
C VAL A 7 -41.27 27.05 16.74
N ILE A 8 -40.61 26.01 17.21
CA ILE A 8 -39.19 25.77 17.00
C ILE A 8 -39.08 24.91 15.75
N ILE A 9 -38.61 25.50 14.65
CA ILE A 9 -38.28 24.76 13.42
C ILE A 9 -36.89 24.17 13.63
N GLY A 10 -36.84 22.88 13.94
CA GLY A 10 -35.59 22.11 13.99
C GLY A 10 -35.10 21.82 12.56
N VAL A 11 -33.97 22.41 12.19
CA VAL A 11 -33.28 22.05 10.95
C VAL A 11 -32.56 20.72 11.21
N ALA A 12 -33.09 19.63 10.65
CA ALA A 12 -32.41 18.34 10.65
C ALA A 12 -31.25 18.42 9.63
N ALA A 13 -30.03 18.50 10.13
CA ALA A 13 -28.84 18.33 9.29
C ALA A 13 -28.73 16.86 8.91
N THR A 14 -29.04 16.54 7.65
CA THR A 14 -28.80 15.21 7.08
C THR A 14 -27.28 15.07 6.87
N ILE A 15 -26.63 14.31 7.73
CA ILE A 15 -25.24 13.89 7.54
C ILE A 15 -25.30 12.82 6.45
N ILE A 16 -24.92 13.16 5.22
CA ILE A 16 -24.65 12.19 4.17
C ILE A 16 -23.31 11.56 4.54
N ALA A 17 -23.33 10.39 5.18
CA ALA A 17 -22.17 9.55 5.32
C ALA A 17 -21.77 9.11 3.91
N GLY A 18 -20.75 9.74 3.35
CA GLY A 18 -20.17 9.29 2.10
C GLY A 18 -19.65 7.86 2.28
N VAL A 19 -20.18 6.94 1.50
CA VAL A 19 -19.64 5.59 1.42
C VAL A 19 -18.28 5.73 0.71
N VAL A 20 -17.20 5.52 1.44
CA VAL A 20 -15.87 5.41 0.85
C VAL A 20 -15.83 4.07 0.12
N VAL A 21 -15.91 4.10 -1.20
CA VAL A 21 -15.76 2.89 -2.02
C VAL A 21 -14.27 2.71 -2.25
N ALA A 22 -13.71 1.67 -1.65
CA ALA A 22 -12.34 1.25 -1.94
C ALA A 22 -12.27 0.65 -3.34
N THR A 23 -11.20 0.97 -4.10
CA THR A 23 -10.99 0.40 -5.43
C THR A 23 -10.66 -1.10 -5.31
N PRO A 24 -11.35 -1.96 -6.07
CA PRO A 24 -11.15 -3.41 -5.99
C PRO A 24 -9.81 -3.82 -6.62
N LEU A 25 -9.26 -4.93 -6.13
CA LEU A 25 -8.18 -5.66 -6.78
C LEU A 25 -8.69 -6.31 -8.08
N ILE A 26 -8.03 -6.05 -9.20
CA ILE A 26 -8.44 -6.58 -10.51
C ILE A 26 -7.38 -7.54 -11.05
N ASN A 27 -7.82 -8.74 -11.45
CA ASN A 27 -6.98 -9.78 -12.06
C ASN A 27 -5.76 -10.20 -11.21
N LEU A 28 -5.99 -10.43 -9.93
CA LEU A 28 -4.96 -10.76 -8.95
C LEU A 28 -5.04 -12.24 -8.51
N THR A 29 -3.86 -12.89 -8.44
CA THR A 29 -3.62 -14.06 -7.60
C THR A 29 -2.50 -13.71 -6.62
N SER A 30 -2.77 -13.75 -5.32
CA SER A 30 -1.85 -13.19 -4.32
C SER A 30 -1.85 -13.98 -3.00
N PRO A 31 -1.42 -15.26 -3.01
CA PRO A 31 -1.31 -16.00 -1.77
C PRO A 31 -0.17 -15.49 -0.89
N VAL A 32 -0.41 -15.42 0.42
CA VAL A 32 0.66 -15.33 1.40
C VAL A 32 1.32 -16.71 1.47
N VAL A 33 2.62 -16.78 1.19
CA VAL A 33 3.37 -18.03 1.11
C VAL A 33 4.15 -18.36 2.37
N ALA A 34 4.42 -17.36 3.23
CA ALA A 34 5.08 -17.55 4.51
C ALA A 34 4.67 -16.46 5.49
N VAL A 35 4.52 -16.82 6.77
CA VAL A 35 4.28 -15.90 7.89
C VAL A 35 5.11 -16.34 9.07
N GLY A 36 5.84 -15.42 9.69
CA GLY A 36 6.61 -15.65 10.90
C GLY A 36 6.44 -14.50 11.89
N ASN A 37 6.23 -14.83 13.17
CA ASN A 37 6.23 -13.84 14.24
C ASN A 37 7.66 -13.67 14.78
N VAL A 38 8.07 -12.42 14.95
CA VAL A 38 9.34 -12.11 15.59
C VAL A 38 9.26 -12.47 17.07
N VAL A 39 10.17 -13.34 17.53
CA VAL A 39 10.11 -13.92 18.89
C VAL A 39 10.48 -12.89 19.96
N SER A 40 11.34 -11.92 19.62
CA SER A 40 11.76 -10.83 20.50
C SER A 40 10.69 -9.74 20.61
N SER A 41 10.89 -8.80 21.53
CA SER A 41 10.03 -7.63 21.68
C SER A 41 10.02 -6.67 20.49
N GLY A 42 10.84 -6.91 19.48
CA GLY A 42 10.93 -6.15 18.24
C GLY A 42 12.20 -6.49 17.45
N LEU A 43 12.31 -5.94 16.26
CA LEU A 43 13.53 -6.01 15.44
C LEU A 43 14.43 -4.82 15.76
N ASN A 44 15.72 -5.09 15.87
CA ASN A 44 16.77 -4.08 15.94
C ASN A 44 17.97 -4.63 15.17
N VAL A 45 17.99 -4.36 13.87
CA VAL A 45 18.98 -4.89 12.95
C VAL A 45 19.72 -3.75 12.29
N ARG A 46 21.04 -3.84 12.31
CA ARG A 46 21.94 -2.94 11.58
C ARG A 46 22.82 -3.75 10.66
N GLY A 47 22.72 -3.50 9.37
CA GLY A 47 23.64 -4.00 8.35
C GLY A 47 24.57 -2.88 7.87
N VAL A 48 25.87 -3.14 7.82
CA VAL A 48 26.86 -2.21 7.25
C VAL A 48 27.75 -3.01 6.31
N ALA A 49 27.81 -2.59 5.06
CA ALA A 49 28.71 -3.16 4.07
C ALA A 49 29.41 -2.04 3.30
N LYS A 50 30.67 -2.25 2.92
CA LYS A 50 31.34 -1.34 1.99
C LYS A 50 30.80 -1.63 0.60
N ASP A 51 30.35 -0.60 -0.11
CA ASP A 51 30.02 -0.73 -1.53
C ASP A 51 31.31 -1.02 -2.31
N LEU A 52 31.28 -2.07 -3.14
CA LEU A 52 32.43 -2.47 -3.95
C LEU A 52 32.68 -1.53 -5.14
N ASN A 53 31.69 -0.76 -5.52
CA ASN A 53 31.70 0.15 -6.68
C ASN A 53 31.81 1.63 -6.30
N ASP A 54 31.65 1.96 -5.01
CA ASP A 54 31.69 3.32 -4.48
C ASP A 54 32.53 3.34 -3.19
N SER A 55 33.08 4.49 -2.86
CA SER A 55 33.77 4.72 -1.58
C SER A 55 32.80 4.79 -0.38
N ASN A 56 31.50 4.78 -0.62
CA ASN A 56 30.44 4.85 0.38
C ASN A 56 30.17 3.48 1.02
N TYR A 57 29.61 3.51 2.24
CA TYR A 57 29.12 2.33 2.91
C TYR A 57 27.64 2.16 2.65
N PHE A 58 27.23 0.93 2.30
CA PHE A 58 25.84 0.55 2.33
C PHE A 58 25.41 0.32 3.78
N ASN A 59 24.41 1.08 4.24
CA ASN A 59 23.90 0.98 5.60
C ASN A 59 22.42 0.65 5.58
N VAL A 60 22.01 -0.37 6.32
CA VAL A 60 20.62 -0.74 6.56
C VAL A 60 20.33 -0.69 8.05
N PHE A 61 19.25 -0.03 8.41
CA PHE A 61 18.69 -0.01 9.76
C PHE A 61 17.24 -0.44 9.70
N LEU A 62 16.90 -1.47 10.46
CA LEU A 62 15.54 -1.93 10.63
C LEU A 62 15.23 -1.99 12.13
N ILE A 63 14.36 -1.11 12.59
CA ILE A 63 13.96 -1.02 14.00
C ILE A 63 12.45 -1.05 14.04
N THR A 64 11.87 -1.98 14.82
CA THR A 64 10.45 -1.98 15.16
C THR A 64 10.26 -1.77 16.65
N GLN A 65 9.26 -1.00 17.02
CA GLN A 65 8.82 -0.85 18.40
C GLN A 65 7.67 -1.84 18.67
N GLY A 66 7.95 -2.84 19.49
CA GLY A 66 6.98 -3.90 19.80
C GLY A 66 7.10 -5.12 18.87
N ARG A 67 6.19 -6.07 19.08
CA ARG A 67 6.18 -7.36 18.37
C ARG A 67 5.84 -7.15 16.90
N ALA A 68 6.59 -7.79 16.02
CA ALA A 68 6.39 -7.71 14.59
C ALA A 68 6.06 -9.08 13.98
N THR A 69 5.37 -9.04 12.84
CA THR A 69 5.16 -10.18 11.94
C THR A 69 5.89 -9.90 10.63
N ILE A 70 6.57 -10.90 10.09
CA ILE A 70 7.15 -10.89 8.75
C ILE A 70 6.31 -11.83 7.89
N SER A 71 5.77 -11.33 6.78
CA SER A 71 4.97 -12.10 5.84
C SER A 71 5.53 -11.97 4.44
N SER A 72 5.63 -13.09 3.72
CA SER A 72 6.04 -13.09 2.31
C SER A 72 4.85 -13.47 1.43
N GLN A 73 4.67 -12.74 0.35
CA GLN A 73 3.59 -12.88 -0.60
C GLN A 73 4.14 -12.97 -2.03
N VAL A 74 3.52 -13.80 -2.85
CA VAL A 74 3.74 -13.83 -4.29
C VAL A 74 2.46 -13.38 -4.96
N ALA A 75 2.53 -12.32 -5.77
CA ALA A 75 1.39 -11.75 -6.46
C ALA A 75 1.58 -11.81 -7.97
N SER A 76 0.56 -12.26 -8.68
CA SER A 76 0.53 -12.25 -10.15
C SER A 76 -0.67 -11.48 -10.64
N PHE A 77 -0.44 -10.53 -11.56
CA PHE A 77 -1.48 -9.72 -12.19
C PHE A 77 -1.40 -9.91 -13.69
N ASN A 78 -2.56 -10.11 -14.32
CA ASN A 78 -2.66 -10.16 -15.77
C ASN A 78 -2.47 -8.77 -16.42
N PRO A 79 -2.22 -8.68 -17.72
CA PRO A 79 -2.19 -7.41 -18.44
C PRO A 79 -3.45 -6.57 -18.16
N GLY A 80 -3.25 -5.28 -17.89
CA GLY A 80 -4.32 -4.36 -17.51
C GLY A 80 -4.85 -4.53 -16.07
N GLY A 81 -4.28 -5.47 -15.30
CA GLY A 81 -4.60 -5.62 -13.88
C GLY A 81 -4.03 -4.46 -13.05
N GLU A 82 -4.64 -4.22 -11.89
CA GLU A 82 -4.23 -3.20 -10.93
C GLU A 82 -4.47 -3.67 -9.50
N ASN A 83 -3.79 -3.05 -8.56
CA ASN A 83 -3.94 -3.43 -7.16
C ASN A 83 -4.85 -2.48 -6.35
N GLY A 84 -5.45 -1.47 -7.00
CA GLY A 84 -6.31 -0.49 -6.34
C GLY A 84 -5.58 0.41 -5.33
N TRP A 85 -6.17 1.55 -5.01
CA TRP A 85 -5.61 2.51 -4.05
C TRP A 85 -5.56 1.93 -2.63
N HIS A 86 -4.39 1.92 -2.03
CA HIS A 86 -4.18 1.37 -0.68
C HIS A 86 -2.93 1.95 -0.01
N SER A 87 -2.72 1.56 1.23
CA SER A 87 -1.52 1.82 2.02
C SER A 87 -1.15 0.57 2.84
N HIS A 88 0.01 0.59 3.46
CA HIS A 88 0.46 -0.49 4.35
C HIS A 88 0.71 0.05 5.75
N PRO A 89 0.27 -0.63 6.82
CA PRO A 89 0.53 -0.19 8.20
C PRO A 89 1.98 -0.40 8.64
N GLY A 90 2.82 -1.02 7.81
CA GLY A 90 4.22 -1.30 8.06
C GLY A 90 5.09 -1.08 6.82
N LEU A 91 6.29 -1.64 6.85
CA LEU A 91 7.21 -1.64 5.71
C LEU A 91 6.86 -2.79 4.77
N VAL A 92 6.85 -2.52 3.48
CA VAL A 92 6.84 -3.54 2.43
C VAL A 92 8.05 -3.35 1.53
N THR A 93 8.78 -4.41 1.27
CA THR A 93 9.78 -4.45 0.20
C THR A 93 9.24 -5.27 -0.95
N VAL A 94 9.34 -4.74 -2.15
CA VAL A 94 8.77 -5.33 -3.36
C VAL A 94 9.85 -5.57 -4.39
N THR A 95 9.81 -6.73 -5.04
CA THR A 95 10.67 -7.07 -6.18
C THR A 95 9.79 -7.50 -7.35
N LEU A 96 9.93 -6.84 -8.50
CA LEU A 96 9.25 -7.19 -9.74
C LEU A 96 10.15 -8.14 -10.54
N THR A 97 9.71 -9.38 -10.74
CA THR A 97 10.53 -10.42 -11.40
C THR A 97 10.08 -10.69 -12.84
N LYS A 98 8.90 -10.20 -13.22
CA LYS A 98 8.36 -10.38 -14.57
C LYS A 98 7.42 -9.22 -14.92
N GLY A 99 7.47 -8.75 -16.17
CA GLY A 99 6.59 -7.72 -16.73
C GLY A 99 6.97 -6.31 -16.33
N SER A 100 6.03 -5.39 -16.46
CA SER A 100 6.20 -3.96 -16.15
C SER A 100 4.93 -3.38 -15.54
N ILE A 101 5.09 -2.43 -14.63
CA ILE A 101 4.00 -1.68 -14.00
C ILE A 101 4.27 -0.18 -14.08
N VAL A 102 3.21 0.61 -13.99
CA VAL A 102 3.29 2.01 -13.59
C VAL A 102 2.71 2.12 -12.19
N TRP A 103 3.53 2.55 -11.27
CA TRP A 103 3.19 2.80 -9.87
C TRP A 103 2.85 4.27 -9.68
N TYR A 104 1.82 4.58 -8.92
CA TYR A 104 1.34 5.93 -8.65
C TYR A 104 1.29 6.17 -7.15
N ASN A 105 1.80 7.31 -6.70
CA ASN A 105 1.62 7.76 -5.31
C ASN A 105 0.28 8.50 -5.13
N GLY A 106 -0.02 8.92 -3.90
CA GLY A 106 -1.25 9.65 -3.57
C GLY A 106 -1.40 11.03 -4.25
N ASN A 107 -0.36 11.54 -4.89
CA ASN A 107 -0.40 12.75 -5.73
C ASN A 107 -0.54 12.40 -7.22
N CYS A 108 -0.75 11.13 -7.56
CA CYS A 108 -0.78 10.58 -8.92
C CYS A 108 0.53 10.76 -9.70
N GLU A 109 1.65 10.97 -9.02
CA GLU A 109 2.96 10.97 -9.66
C GLU A 109 3.33 9.53 -10.02
N ALA A 110 3.76 9.31 -11.26
CA ALA A 110 3.98 8.00 -11.83
C ALA A 110 5.46 7.60 -11.81
N THR A 111 5.73 6.35 -11.44
CA THR A 111 7.05 5.71 -11.58
C THR A 111 6.87 4.39 -12.31
N THR A 112 7.66 4.14 -13.35
CA THR A 112 7.65 2.86 -14.07
C THR A 112 8.67 1.91 -13.44
N TYR A 113 8.24 0.68 -13.12
CA TYR A 113 9.10 -0.41 -12.72
C TYR A 113 9.04 -1.55 -13.72
N ASN A 114 10.18 -2.19 -13.98
CA ASN A 114 10.35 -3.30 -14.89
C ASN A 114 10.91 -4.52 -14.15
N ALA A 115 10.83 -5.68 -14.77
CA ALA A 115 11.44 -6.88 -14.23
C ALA A 115 12.92 -6.65 -13.87
N GLY A 116 13.31 -6.96 -12.64
CA GLY A 116 14.62 -6.68 -12.04
C GLY A 116 14.63 -5.49 -11.08
N ASP A 117 13.60 -4.64 -11.10
CA ASP A 117 13.50 -3.51 -10.19
C ASP A 117 12.93 -3.94 -8.83
N ALA A 118 13.29 -3.17 -7.79
CA ALA A 118 12.77 -3.30 -6.44
C ALA A 118 12.51 -1.92 -5.84
N TRP A 119 11.52 -1.85 -4.94
CA TRP A 119 11.17 -0.62 -4.21
C TRP A 119 10.63 -0.94 -2.82
N ALA A 120 10.36 0.09 -2.05
CA ALA A 120 9.72 -0.04 -0.74
C ALA A 120 8.44 0.78 -0.68
N GLU A 121 7.47 0.27 0.07
CA GLU A 121 6.16 0.88 0.31
C GLU A 121 5.89 0.96 1.82
N GLY A 122 4.94 1.80 2.20
CA GLY A 122 4.56 2.02 3.59
C GLY A 122 3.21 2.69 3.73
N SER A 123 3.08 3.63 4.67
CA SER A 123 1.82 4.30 5.01
C SER A 123 1.29 5.29 3.97
N GLN A 124 2.07 5.60 2.94
CA GLN A 124 1.62 6.48 1.86
C GLN A 124 0.62 5.76 0.96
N ILE A 125 -0.41 6.49 0.51
CA ILE A 125 -1.40 5.97 -0.44
C ILE A 125 -0.73 5.76 -1.79
N HIS A 126 -0.96 4.61 -2.39
CA HIS A 126 -0.43 4.25 -3.70
C HIS A 126 -1.28 3.19 -4.39
N MET A 127 -1.05 3.04 -5.67
CA MET A 127 -1.53 1.93 -6.51
C MET A 127 -0.54 1.65 -7.63
N PHE A 128 -0.69 0.52 -8.30
CA PHE A 128 -0.05 0.31 -9.60
C PHE A 128 -1.02 -0.28 -10.62
N ARG A 129 -0.67 -0.10 -11.90
CA ARG A 129 -1.33 -0.73 -13.05
C ARG A 129 -0.30 -1.49 -13.89
N VAL A 130 -0.65 -2.71 -14.30
CA VAL A 130 0.16 -3.51 -15.22
C VAL A 130 0.12 -2.89 -16.60
N VAL A 131 1.29 -2.68 -17.21
CA VAL A 131 1.42 -2.14 -18.56
C VAL A 131 2.02 -3.17 -19.53
N GLY A 132 1.74 -3.00 -20.81
CA GLY A 132 2.14 -3.96 -21.83
C GLY A 132 1.24 -5.19 -21.88
N THR A 133 1.73 -6.25 -22.56
CA THR A 133 0.96 -7.48 -22.84
C THR A 133 1.36 -8.68 -21.99
N GLN A 134 2.33 -8.49 -21.10
CA GLN A 134 2.86 -9.56 -20.26
C GLN A 134 2.28 -9.45 -18.83
N ALA A 135 1.88 -10.59 -18.26
CA ALA A 135 1.54 -10.66 -16.85
C ALA A 135 2.76 -10.33 -15.98
N VAL A 136 2.54 -9.68 -14.85
CA VAL A 136 3.59 -9.39 -13.87
C VAL A 136 3.65 -10.45 -12.78
N LEU A 137 4.84 -10.61 -12.20
CA LEU A 137 5.07 -11.43 -11.03
C LEU A 137 5.88 -10.63 -10.01
N ILE A 138 5.30 -10.50 -8.82
CA ILE A 138 5.81 -9.68 -7.73
C ILE A 138 6.06 -10.56 -6.52
N TYR A 139 7.19 -10.37 -5.87
CA TYR A 139 7.50 -10.88 -4.53
C TYR A 139 7.50 -9.70 -3.56
N ALA A 140 6.70 -9.80 -2.51
CA ALA A 140 6.59 -8.76 -1.49
C ALA A 140 6.86 -9.34 -0.11
N THR A 141 7.65 -8.64 0.69
CA THR A 141 7.86 -8.95 2.10
C THR A 141 7.36 -7.81 2.95
N PHE A 142 6.43 -8.13 3.83
CA PHE A 142 5.76 -7.22 4.74
C PHE A 142 6.37 -7.36 6.14
N ILE A 143 6.62 -6.25 6.80
CA ILE A 143 6.98 -6.17 8.20
C ILE A 143 5.96 -5.27 8.88
N THR A 144 5.03 -5.88 9.64
CA THR A 144 3.92 -5.19 10.30
C THR A 144 3.95 -5.40 11.80
N ALA A 145 3.20 -4.61 12.55
CA ALA A 145 2.92 -4.96 13.94
C ALA A 145 2.15 -6.29 14.00
N GLN A 146 2.38 -7.07 15.05
CA GLN A 146 1.75 -8.37 15.19
C GLN A 146 0.22 -8.24 15.28
N GLY A 147 -0.48 -8.93 14.39
CA GLY A 147 -1.95 -8.89 14.31
C GLY A 147 -2.52 -7.84 13.38
N GLU A 148 -1.68 -6.96 12.81
CA GLU A 148 -2.11 -5.98 11.82
C GLU A 148 -2.33 -6.59 10.44
N ALA A 149 -3.24 -5.98 9.67
CA ALA A 149 -3.46 -6.32 8.28
C ALA A 149 -2.22 -6.00 7.43
N LEU A 150 -2.05 -6.71 6.32
CA LEU A 150 -0.92 -6.42 5.41
C LEU A 150 -1.17 -5.16 4.59
N ARG A 151 -2.45 -4.76 4.44
CA ARG A 151 -2.87 -3.66 3.59
C ARG A 151 -4.13 -3.00 4.17
N THR A 152 -4.31 -1.72 3.89
CA THR A 152 -5.52 -0.94 4.17
C THR A 152 -5.98 -0.28 2.88
N ASP A 153 -7.18 -0.64 2.40
CA ASP A 153 -7.75 -0.02 1.22
C ASP A 153 -8.06 1.46 1.48
N GLN A 154 -7.78 2.30 0.50
CA GLN A 154 -7.90 3.74 0.58
C GLN A 154 -8.87 4.27 -0.50
N PRO A 155 -9.53 5.41 -0.25
CA PRO A 155 -10.26 6.10 -1.29
C PRO A 155 -9.32 6.60 -2.37
N GLU A 156 -9.84 6.74 -3.57
CA GLU A 156 -9.12 7.36 -4.68
C GLU A 156 -8.70 8.79 -4.32
N PRO A 157 -7.44 9.17 -4.58
CA PRO A 157 -7.03 10.55 -4.43
C PRO A 157 -7.73 11.45 -5.47
N PRO A 158 -7.92 12.76 -5.18
CA PRO A 158 -8.65 13.66 -6.06
C PRO A 158 -8.11 13.75 -7.50
N CYS A 159 -6.83 13.48 -7.69
CA CYS A 159 -6.18 13.47 -8.99
C CYS A 159 -6.48 12.22 -9.85
N ALA A 160 -6.95 11.14 -9.24
CA ALA A 160 -7.13 9.84 -9.92
C ALA A 160 -8.13 9.93 -11.08
N ALA A 161 -9.29 10.54 -10.87
CA ALA A 161 -10.33 10.67 -11.89
C ALA A 161 -9.83 11.43 -13.15
N ALA A 162 -9.05 12.50 -12.97
CA ALA A 162 -8.49 13.27 -14.09
C ALA A 162 -7.46 12.48 -14.91
N MET A 163 -6.87 11.44 -14.33
CA MET A 163 -5.85 10.60 -14.97
C MET A 163 -6.37 9.22 -15.41
N GLY A 164 -7.68 8.96 -15.25
CA GLY A 164 -8.26 7.66 -15.59
C GLY A 164 -7.72 6.52 -14.72
N LEU A 165 -7.48 6.81 -13.44
CA LEU A 165 -6.99 5.87 -12.42
C LEU A 165 -8.10 5.45 -11.44
N SER A 166 -9.36 5.59 -11.88
CA SER A 166 -10.58 5.25 -11.13
C SER A 166 -11.07 3.86 -11.50
#